data_30ef490101212ac61e48121aa5efb2bd
#
_entry.id   30ef490101212ac61e48121aa5efb2bd
#
_cell.length_a   1.000
_cell.length_b   1.000
_cell.length_c   1.000
_cell.angle_alpha   90.00
_cell.angle_beta   90.00
_cell.angle_gamma   90.00
#
_symmetry.space_group_name_H-M   'P 1'
#
loop_
_entity.id
_entity.type
_entity.pdbx_description
1 polymer ?
#
loop_
_entity_poly.entity_id
_entity_poly.type
_entity_poly.pdbx_seq_one_letter_code
_entity_poly.pdbx_strand_id
1 'polypeptide(L)'
;SRKAPAACGGYDLRAAGVQSYGIGTDTLVLFAVNNHSRWSTAATQEFDVSVDTNGDGAVDYVVLSYDSGYIRTGTYNGLTEVFVYDMATGAMGATGYNAVAPTDSSTILLPVNASALGLSAEAGDFSYTVDSYSIEDPLAGDSFGAWAHYNPWAKAVGDSAYVTVRRNRTL
;
A
#
# COMPACT_ATOMS: atom_id res chain seq x y z
N SER A 1 3.38 8.28 -33.34
CA SER A 1 1.93 8.27 -33.07
C SER A 1 1.75 8.51 -31.56
N ARG A 2 1.08 9.59 -31.17
CA ARG A 2 0.67 9.81 -29.78
C ARG A 2 -0.30 8.69 -29.43
N LYS A 3 0.10 7.82 -28.50
CA LYS A 3 -0.83 6.91 -27.84
C LYS A 3 -1.94 7.78 -27.25
N ALA A 4 -3.20 7.53 -27.61
CA ALA A 4 -4.32 8.17 -26.93
C ALA A 4 -4.14 7.94 -25.43
N PRO A 5 -4.40 8.94 -24.56
CA PRO A 5 -4.36 8.69 -23.13
C PRO A 5 -5.37 7.56 -22.89
N ALA A 6 -4.88 6.44 -22.33
CA ALA A 6 -5.74 5.44 -21.75
C ALA A 6 -6.69 6.17 -20.80
N ALA A 7 -7.97 5.84 -20.82
CA ALA A 7 -8.91 6.39 -19.87
C ALA A 7 -8.31 6.11 -18.48
N CYS A 8 -7.87 7.18 -17.79
CA CYS A 8 -7.24 7.08 -16.48
C CYS A 8 -8.30 6.58 -15.50
N GLY A 9 -8.30 5.26 -15.27
CA GLY A 9 -9.12 4.63 -14.24
C GLY A 9 -8.61 4.99 -12.85
N GLY A 10 -9.43 4.76 -11.83
CA GLY A 10 -9.02 4.95 -10.43
C GLY A 10 -7.89 4.04 -9.97
N TYR A 11 -7.39 3.16 -10.84
CA TYR A 11 -6.26 2.26 -10.62
C TYR A 11 -4.94 2.76 -11.25
N ASP A 12 -4.92 3.86 -12.01
CA ASP A 12 -3.72 4.40 -12.68
C ASP A 12 -2.76 4.99 -11.62
N LEU A 13 -1.69 4.26 -11.31
CA LEU A 13 -0.74 4.56 -10.24
C LEU A 13 0.12 5.77 -10.57
N ARG A 14 0.22 6.69 -9.62
CA ARG A 14 1.03 7.90 -9.74
C ARG A 14 2.25 7.89 -8.83
N ALA A 15 2.05 7.50 -7.57
CA ALA A 15 3.10 7.47 -6.56
C ALA A 15 2.74 6.48 -5.44
N ALA A 16 3.74 5.91 -4.82
CA ALA A 16 3.61 5.20 -3.56
C ALA A 16 4.66 5.67 -2.57
N GLY A 17 4.37 5.51 -1.30
CA GLY A 17 5.27 5.83 -0.21
C GLY A 17 4.93 5.04 1.03
N VAL A 18 5.83 5.06 2.00
CA VAL A 18 5.67 4.36 3.26
C VAL A 18 6.20 5.20 4.40
N GLN A 19 5.54 5.14 5.55
CA GLN A 19 5.99 5.71 6.82
C GLN A 19 5.80 4.70 7.94
N SER A 20 6.50 4.90 9.06
CA SER A 20 6.35 4.06 10.24
C SER A 20 6.22 4.89 11.51
N TYR A 21 5.48 4.34 12.48
CA TYR A 21 5.19 4.96 13.77
C TYR A 21 5.27 3.91 14.87
N GLY A 22 5.91 4.24 15.98
CA GLY A 22 5.87 3.38 17.18
C GLY A 22 4.45 3.33 17.74
N ILE A 23 3.95 2.12 18.01
CA ILE A 23 2.62 1.89 18.58
C ILE A 23 2.72 0.86 19.71
N GLY A 24 2.75 1.32 20.96
CA GLY A 24 2.99 0.43 22.10
C GLY A 24 4.32 -0.31 21.97
N THR A 25 4.28 -1.63 21.87
CA THR A 25 5.45 -2.50 21.70
C THR A 25 5.72 -2.87 20.23
N ASP A 26 4.90 -2.39 19.29
CA ASP A 26 4.98 -2.69 17.86
C ASP A 26 5.28 -1.41 17.05
N THR A 27 5.46 -1.57 15.77
CA THR A 27 5.62 -0.49 14.80
C THR A 27 4.51 -0.58 13.76
N LEU A 28 3.74 0.49 13.62
CA LEU A 28 2.77 0.64 12.54
C LEU A 28 3.52 1.05 11.28
N VAL A 29 3.38 0.28 10.23
CA VAL A 29 3.80 0.61 8.86
C VAL A 29 2.58 1.11 8.11
N LEU A 30 2.69 2.28 7.50
CA LEU A 30 1.60 2.93 6.77
C LEU A 30 2.02 3.10 5.32
N PHE A 31 1.49 2.26 4.44
CA PHE A 31 1.66 2.44 3.01
C PHE A 31 0.67 3.48 2.49
N ALA A 32 1.13 4.33 1.59
CA ALA A 32 0.30 5.32 0.90
C ALA A 32 0.38 5.06 -0.60
N VAL A 33 -0.75 4.88 -1.25
CA VAL A 33 -0.85 4.73 -2.71
C VAL A 33 -1.64 5.89 -3.27
N ASN A 34 -1.06 6.58 -4.26
CA ASN A 34 -1.68 7.72 -4.92
C ASN A 34 -1.86 7.44 -6.41
N ASN A 35 -3.05 7.68 -6.92
CA ASN A 35 -3.43 7.50 -8.31
C ASN A 35 -3.52 8.82 -9.06
N HIS A 36 -3.49 8.76 -10.39
CA HIS A 36 -3.67 9.95 -11.24
C HIS A 36 -5.09 10.49 -11.18
N SER A 37 -6.09 9.62 -11.05
CA SER A 37 -7.51 9.98 -10.99
C SER A 37 -8.06 9.90 -9.58
N ARG A 38 -9.05 10.74 -9.29
CA ARG A 38 -9.85 10.64 -8.07
C ARG A 38 -10.92 9.58 -8.24
N TRP A 39 -11.35 9.01 -7.14
CA TRP A 39 -12.47 8.07 -7.06
C TRP A 39 -13.60 8.62 -6.20
N SER A 40 -14.82 8.17 -6.49
CA SER A 40 -15.96 8.37 -5.60
C SER A 40 -15.90 7.42 -4.39
N THR A 41 -15.39 6.21 -4.63
CA THR A 41 -15.08 5.20 -3.60
C THR A 41 -13.85 4.41 -4.02
N ALA A 42 -12.97 4.09 -3.07
CA ALA A 42 -11.83 3.22 -3.31
C ALA A 42 -12.23 1.73 -3.41
N ALA A 43 -13.47 1.38 -3.07
CA ALA A 43 -13.95 -0.01 -3.09
C ALA A 43 -14.13 -0.58 -4.51
N THR A 44 -13.96 0.22 -5.56
CA THR A 44 -13.94 -0.23 -6.96
C THR A 44 -12.54 -0.59 -7.48
N GLN A 45 -11.52 -0.41 -6.63
CA GLN A 45 -10.13 -0.79 -6.90
C GLN A 45 -9.61 -1.71 -5.80
N GLU A 46 -8.66 -2.56 -6.18
CA GLU A 46 -7.81 -3.32 -5.28
C GLU A 46 -6.38 -2.76 -5.39
N PHE A 47 -5.71 -2.62 -4.25
CA PHE A 47 -4.33 -2.17 -4.17
C PHE A 47 -3.53 -3.19 -3.41
N ASP A 48 -2.53 -3.76 -4.07
CA ASP A 48 -1.65 -4.79 -3.54
C ASP A 48 -0.26 -4.22 -3.34
N VAL A 49 0.21 -4.22 -2.10
CA VAL A 49 1.59 -3.91 -1.77
C VAL A 49 2.33 -5.22 -1.53
N SER A 50 3.10 -5.64 -2.52
CA SER A 50 3.99 -6.80 -2.42
C SER A 50 5.21 -6.43 -1.57
N VAL A 51 5.54 -7.26 -0.58
CA VAL A 51 6.61 -7.03 0.39
C VAL A 51 7.58 -8.21 0.38
N ASP A 52 8.87 -7.91 0.19
CA ASP A 52 10.01 -8.81 0.36
C ASP A 52 10.72 -8.40 1.66
N THR A 53 10.66 -9.24 2.67
CA THR A 53 11.16 -8.95 4.03
C THR A 53 12.57 -9.44 4.28
N ASN A 54 13.10 -10.28 3.39
CA ASN A 54 14.39 -10.96 3.54
C ASN A 54 15.42 -10.57 2.47
N GLY A 55 15.00 -9.83 1.42
CA GLY A 55 15.87 -9.33 0.35
C GLY A 55 16.26 -10.39 -0.69
N ASP A 56 15.50 -11.48 -0.81
CA ASP A 56 15.78 -12.55 -1.78
C ASP A 56 15.15 -12.30 -3.16
N GLY A 57 14.34 -11.25 -3.27
CA GLY A 57 13.65 -10.84 -4.51
C GLY A 57 12.32 -11.56 -4.75
N ALA A 58 11.89 -12.41 -3.81
CA ALA A 58 10.55 -13.01 -3.83
C ALA A 58 9.60 -12.22 -2.92
N VAL A 59 8.29 -12.32 -3.21
CA VAL A 59 7.27 -11.73 -2.35
C VAL A 59 7.02 -12.66 -1.17
N ASP A 60 7.19 -12.16 0.05
CA ASP A 60 6.84 -12.88 1.29
C ASP A 60 5.40 -12.62 1.72
N TYR A 61 4.97 -11.35 1.62
CA TYR A 61 3.64 -10.91 2.00
C TYR A 61 3.03 -9.98 0.96
N VAL A 62 1.70 -9.98 0.88
CA VAL A 62 0.94 -8.95 0.16
C VAL A 62 0.03 -8.23 1.15
N VAL A 63 0.21 -6.91 1.29
CA VAL A 63 -0.72 -6.04 2.03
C VAL A 63 -1.73 -5.53 1.03
N LEU A 64 -2.97 -5.91 1.20
CA LEU A 64 -4.03 -5.57 0.26
C LEU A 64 -5.22 -4.89 0.94
N SER A 65 -5.97 -4.11 0.17
CA SER A 65 -7.20 -3.49 0.62
C SER A 65 -8.39 -3.99 -0.19
N TYR A 66 -9.41 -4.47 0.51
CA TYR A 66 -10.61 -5.00 -0.14
C TYR A 66 -11.86 -4.73 0.68
N ASP A 67 -13.04 -4.83 0.04
CA ASP A 67 -14.32 -4.71 0.75
C ASP A 67 -14.48 -5.86 1.76
N SER A 68 -14.62 -5.52 3.02
CA SER A 68 -14.67 -6.48 4.13
C SER A 68 -15.91 -7.36 4.12
N GLY A 69 -17.02 -6.82 3.62
CA GLY A 69 -18.26 -7.59 3.46
C GLY A 69 -18.10 -8.65 2.39
N TYR A 70 -17.49 -8.30 1.26
CA TYR A 70 -17.27 -9.26 0.19
C TYR A 70 -16.37 -10.41 0.60
N ILE A 71 -15.26 -10.12 1.29
CA ILE A 71 -14.33 -11.15 1.79
C ILE A 71 -15.04 -12.14 2.76
N ARG A 72 -15.93 -11.62 3.61
CA ARG A 72 -16.57 -12.46 4.64
C ARG A 72 -17.86 -13.13 4.20
N THR A 73 -18.61 -12.50 3.31
CA THR A 73 -19.99 -12.94 2.98
C THR A 73 -20.29 -13.00 1.49
N GLY A 74 -19.35 -12.56 0.63
CA GLY A 74 -19.57 -12.41 -0.81
C GLY A 74 -20.45 -11.21 -1.19
N THR A 75 -20.76 -10.33 -0.24
CA THR A 75 -21.62 -9.16 -0.48
C THR A 75 -20.90 -7.88 -0.07
N TYR A 76 -20.81 -6.92 -0.97
CA TYR A 76 -20.18 -5.63 -0.71
C TYR A 76 -20.93 -4.84 0.37
N ASN A 77 -20.17 -4.27 1.31
CA ASN A 77 -20.70 -3.40 2.37
C ASN A 77 -20.13 -1.98 2.33
N GLY A 78 -19.19 -1.68 1.43
CA GLY A 78 -18.56 -0.37 1.28
C GLY A 78 -17.48 -0.06 2.31
N LEU A 79 -17.13 -1.01 3.20
CA LEU A 79 -16.07 -0.87 4.17
C LEU A 79 -14.79 -1.53 3.66
N THR A 80 -13.82 -0.73 3.28
CA THR A 80 -12.51 -1.23 2.83
C THR A 80 -11.62 -1.52 4.03
N GLU A 81 -11.21 -2.76 4.20
CA GLU A 81 -10.34 -3.23 5.27
C GLU A 81 -8.98 -3.63 4.69
N VAL A 82 -7.95 -3.59 5.52
CA VAL A 82 -6.59 -4.02 5.15
C VAL A 82 -6.36 -5.46 5.59
N PHE A 83 -5.87 -6.26 4.66
CA PHE A 83 -5.53 -7.67 4.86
C PHE A 83 -4.04 -7.89 4.58
N VAL A 84 -3.50 -8.94 5.17
CA VAL A 84 -2.17 -9.49 4.85
C VAL A 84 -2.35 -10.90 4.32
N TYR A 85 -1.79 -11.15 3.15
CA TYR A 85 -1.68 -12.47 2.58
C TYR A 85 -0.24 -12.97 2.75
N ASP A 86 -0.06 -14.10 3.39
CA ASP A 86 1.24 -14.76 3.60
C ASP A 86 1.48 -15.72 2.43
N MET A 87 2.51 -15.43 1.64
CA MET A 87 2.83 -16.21 0.42
C MET A 87 3.34 -17.63 0.75
N ALA A 88 3.97 -17.81 1.89
CA ALA A 88 4.52 -19.11 2.29
C ALA A 88 3.42 -20.10 2.73
N THR A 89 2.39 -19.59 3.42
CA THR A 89 1.32 -20.42 3.98
C THR A 89 0.04 -20.38 3.16
N GLY A 90 -0.13 -19.37 2.30
CA GLY A 90 -1.37 -19.11 1.58
C GLY A 90 -2.50 -18.59 2.48
N ALA A 91 -2.18 -18.20 3.72
CA ALA A 91 -3.15 -17.66 4.65
C ALA A 91 -3.39 -16.16 4.44
N MET A 92 -4.65 -15.75 4.52
CA MET A 92 -5.03 -14.33 4.54
C MET A 92 -5.64 -13.97 5.89
N GLY A 93 -5.12 -12.93 6.51
CA GLY A 93 -5.57 -12.40 7.78
C GLY A 93 -5.95 -10.93 7.70
N ALA A 94 -7.00 -10.52 8.44
CA ALA A 94 -7.32 -9.11 8.61
C ALA A 94 -6.33 -8.45 9.57
N THR A 95 -5.86 -7.25 9.23
CA THR A 95 -4.93 -6.49 10.09
C THR A 95 -5.61 -5.86 11.31
N GLY A 96 -6.95 -5.78 11.31
CA GLY A 96 -7.75 -5.02 12.26
C GLY A 96 -7.85 -3.53 11.94
N TYR A 97 -7.26 -3.09 10.84
CA TYR A 97 -7.35 -1.69 10.37
C TYR A 97 -8.21 -1.58 9.13
N ASN A 98 -8.95 -0.48 9.05
CA ASN A 98 -9.58 -0.06 7.81
C ASN A 98 -8.59 0.74 6.96
N ALA A 99 -8.68 0.61 5.65
CA ALA A 99 -8.01 1.52 4.74
C ALA A 99 -8.59 2.93 4.88
N VAL A 100 -7.72 3.94 4.83
CA VAL A 100 -8.16 5.34 4.88
C VAL A 100 -8.20 5.88 3.44
N ALA A 101 -9.39 5.95 2.88
CA ALA A 101 -9.64 6.38 1.52
C ALA A 101 -10.77 7.43 1.49
N PRO A 102 -10.48 8.72 1.73
CA PRO A 102 -11.50 9.76 1.72
C PRO A 102 -12.21 9.83 0.36
N THR A 103 -13.49 10.14 0.40
CA THR A 103 -14.29 10.40 -0.81
C THR A 103 -13.67 11.57 -1.59
N ASP A 104 -13.73 11.49 -2.91
CA ASP A 104 -13.13 12.48 -3.83
C ASP A 104 -11.61 12.66 -3.61
N SER A 105 -10.94 11.60 -3.17
CA SER A 105 -9.49 11.50 -3.04
C SER A 105 -8.89 10.69 -4.19
N SER A 106 -7.59 10.75 -4.32
CA SER A 106 -6.77 9.87 -5.16
C SER A 106 -5.71 9.14 -4.32
N THR A 107 -5.81 9.19 -2.99
CA THR A 107 -4.84 8.57 -2.09
C THR A 107 -5.53 7.65 -1.11
N ILE A 108 -5.05 6.42 -1.03
CA ILE A 108 -5.43 5.43 -0.02
C ILE A 108 -4.25 5.16 0.90
N LEU A 109 -4.54 4.99 2.19
CA LEU A 109 -3.56 4.60 3.20
C LEU A 109 -3.89 3.20 3.71
N LEU A 110 -2.89 2.33 3.75
CA LEU A 110 -2.98 0.93 4.15
C LEU A 110 -2.13 0.72 5.41
N PRO A 111 -2.74 0.78 6.61
CA PRO A 111 -2.02 0.52 7.86
C PRO A 111 -1.87 -0.98 8.12
N VAL A 112 -0.67 -1.38 8.57
CA VAL A 112 -0.35 -2.74 8.97
C VAL A 112 0.70 -2.73 10.09
N ASN A 113 0.60 -3.62 11.05
CA ASN A 113 1.64 -3.79 12.06
C ASN A 113 2.87 -4.49 11.47
N ALA A 114 4.07 -4.04 11.82
CA ALA A 114 5.32 -4.67 11.38
C ALA A 114 5.38 -6.14 11.77
N SER A 115 4.88 -6.50 12.95
CA SER A 115 4.80 -7.88 13.43
C SER A 115 3.92 -8.78 12.53
N ALA A 116 2.89 -8.23 11.89
CA ALA A 116 2.04 -8.97 10.95
C ALA A 116 2.74 -9.32 9.63
N LEU A 117 3.84 -8.63 9.34
CA LEU A 117 4.73 -8.89 8.19
C LEU A 117 6.02 -9.64 8.62
N GLY A 118 6.06 -10.18 9.83
CA GLY A 118 7.27 -10.81 10.35
C GLY A 118 8.48 -9.87 10.47
N LEU A 119 8.27 -8.56 10.39
CA LEU A 119 9.33 -7.57 10.48
C LEU A 119 9.73 -7.32 11.93
N SER A 120 11.03 -7.17 12.17
CA SER A 120 11.60 -6.81 13.47
C SER A 120 12.74 -5.80 13.30
N ALA A 121 13.12 -5.14 14.37
CA ALA A 121 14.22 -4.16 14.34
C ALA A 121 15.56 -4.80 13.98
N GLU A 122 15.72 -6.09 14.23
CA GLU A 122 16.91 -6.87 13.90
C GLU A 122 16.96 -7.23 12.41
N ALA A 123 15.80 -7.40 11.76
CA ALA A 123 15.70 -7.71 10.33
C ALA A 123 16.06 -6.50 9.46
N GLY A 124 15.86 -5.30 9.98
CA GLY A 124 16.25 -4.05 9.31
C GLY A 124 15.23 -3.58 8.29
N ASP A 125 15.63 -3.45 7.03
CA ASP A 125 14.82 -2.95 5.94
C ASP A 125 14.06 -4.07 5.21
N PHE A 126 13.05 -3.65 4.47
CA PHE A 126 12.31 -4.49 3.53
C PHE A 126 12.19 -3.79 2.18
N SER A 127 11.88 -4.57 1.15
CA SER A 127 11.55 -4.06 -0.18
C SER A 127 10.05 -4.16 -0.44
N TYR A 128 9.51 -3.23 -1.22
CA TYR A 128 8.10 -3.27 -1.63
C TYR A 128 7.87 -2.73 -3.04
N THR A 129 6.82 -3.21 -3.66
CA THR A 129 6.27 -2.68 -4.91
C THR A 129 4.74 -2.62 -4.81
N VAL A 130 4.09 -1.90 -5.71
CA VAL A 130 2.63 -1.73 -5.69
C VAL A 130 2.05 -2.07 -7.05
N ASP A 131 0.98 -2.86 -7.01
CA ASP A 131 0.10 -3.15 -8.12
C ASP A 131 -1.32 -2.66 -7.77
N SER A 132 -2.09 -2.32 -8.79
CA SER A 132 -3.48 -1.92 -8.64
C SER A 132 -4.36 -2.54 -9.71
N TYR A 133 -5.60 -2.85 -9.36
CA TYR A 133 -6.54 -3.52 -10.23
C TYR A 133 -7.92 -2.86 -10.16
N SER A 134 -8.63 -2.88 -11.27
CA SER A 134 -10.05 -2.57 -11.29
C SER A 134 -10.85 -3.81 -10.91
N ILE A 135 -11.78 -3.68 -9.96
CA ILE A 135 -12.71 -4.76 -9.61
C ILE A 135 -13.77 -4.97 -10.69
N GLU A 136 -14.10 -3.89 -11.43
CA GLU A 136 -15.11 -3.92 -12.49
C GLU A 136 -14.58 -4.49 -13.82
N ASP A 137 -13.27 -4.31 -14.08
CA ASP A 137 -12.59 -4.81 -15.28
C ASP A 137 -11.32 -5.57 -14.91
N PRO A 138 -11.38 -6.91 -14.84
CA PRO A 138 -10.25 -7.73 -14.41
C PRO A 138 -9.04 -7.68 -15.36
N LEU A 139 -9.15 -7.03 -16.53
CA LEU A 139 -8.03 -6.80 -17.45
C LEU A 139 -7.38 -5.43 -17.24
N ALA A 140 -7.99 -4.58 -16.41
CA ALA A 140 -7.49 -3.23 -16.14
C ALA A 140 -6.74 -3.20 -14.81
N GLY A 141 -5.47 -2.83 -14.90
CA GLY A 141 -4.57 -2.68 -13.76
C GLY A 141 -3.35 -1.87 -14.14
N ASP A 142 -2.55 -1.53 -13.15
CA ASP A 142 -1.28 -0.84 -13.29
C ASP A 142 -0.27 -1.36 -12.27
N SER A 143 1.02 -1.16 -12.53
CA SER A 143 2.12 -1.66 -11.68
C SER A 143 3.30 -0.72 -11.75
N PHE A 144 3.95 -0.46 -10.62
CA PHE A 144 5.24 0.23 -10.64
C PHE A 144 6.37 -0.64 -11.20
N GLY A 145 6.31 -1.95 -11.03
CA GLY A 145 7.31 -2.90 -11.54
C GLY A 145 8.72 -2.72 -10.99
N ALA A 146 8.93 -1.75 -10.11
CA ALA A 146 10.19 -1.44 -9.46
C ALA A 146 10.06 -1.58 -7.94
N TRP A 147 11.09 -2.12 -7.29
CA TRP A 147 11.16 -2.26 -5.85
C TRP A 147 11.72 -1.00 -5.20
N ALA A 148 11.06 -0.54 -4.14
CA ALA A 148 11.54 0.49 -3.24
C ALA A 148 11.96 -0.16 -1.92
N HIS A 149 12.93 0.45 -1.21
CA HIS A 149 13.44 -0.05 0.08
C HIS A 149 13.01 0.90 1.20
N TYR A 150 12.68 0.33 2.35
CA TYR A 150 12.33 1.11 3.54
C TYR A 150 12.75 0.39 4.83
N ASN A 151 13.29 1.16 5.77
CA ASN A 151 13.60 0.68 7.11
C ASN A 151 12.65 1.34 8.13
N PRO A 152 11.71 0.60 8.75
CA PRO A 152 10.76 1.15 9.71
C PRO A 152 11.39 1.75 10.97
N TRP A 153 12.60 1.36 11.30
CA TRP A 153 13.30 1.78 12.52
C TRP A 153 14.39 2.83 12.25
N ALA A 154 14.85 2.98 11.00
CA ALA A 154 15.77 4.04 10.59
C ALA A 154 14.96 5.29 10.22
N LYS A 155 14.69 6.17 11.18
CA LYS A 155 13.95 7.41 10.96
C LYS A 155 14.70 8.31 10.00
N ALA A 156 14.09 8.57 8.84
CA ALA A 156 14.60 9.56 7.88
C ALA A 156 14.51 10.99 8.43
N VAL A 157 13.64 11.23 9.43
CA VAL A 157 13.45 12.51 10.11
C VAL A 157 13.47 12.24 11.61
N GLY A 158 14.41 12.83 12.31
CA GLY A 158 14.51 12.72 13.78
C GLY A 158 13.39 13.49 14.49
N ASP A 159 12.99 13.02 15.66
CA ASP A 159 11.88 13.58 16.47
C ASP A 159 12.09 15.04 16.92
N SER A 160 13.28 15.62 16.73
CA SER A 160 13.68 16.94 17.22
C SER A 160 14.23 17.88 16.16
N ALA A 161 14.21 17.50 14.88
CA ALA A 161 14.75 18.35 13.82
C ALA A 161 13.72 18.63 12.74
N TYR A 162 13.44 19.90 12.47
CA TYR A 162 12.77 20.32 11.25
C TYR A 162 13.70 20.09 10.07
N VAL A 163 13.31 19.20 9.14
CA VAL A 163 14.03 19.08 7.88
C VAL A 163 13.44 20.09 6.90
N THR A 164 14.23 21.09 6.54
CA THR A 164 13.85 21.99 5.44
C THR A 164 14.02 21.26 4.11
N VAL A 165 12.94 20.77 3.57
CA VAL A 165 12.92 20.19 2.22
C VAL A 165 13.05 21.32 1.22
N ARG A 166 14.20 21.43 0.57
CA ARG A 166 14.35 22.36 -0.55
C ARG A 166 13.44 21.92 -1.68
N ARG A 167 12.55 22.82 -2.09
CA ARG A 167 11.70 22.61 -3.26
C ARG A 167 12.58 22.22 -4.45
N ASN A 168 12.35 21.04 -5.04
CA ASN A 168 13.02 20.66 -6.29
C ASN A 168 12.68 21.75 -7.33
N ARG A 169 13.68 22.51 -7.75
CA ARG A 169 13.54 23.34 -8.95
C ARG A 169 13.71 22.39 -10.12
N THR A 170 12.64 22.17 -10.85
CA THR A 170 12.73 21.64 -12.22
C THR A 170 13.57 22.65 -13.03
N LEU A 171 14.70 22.19 -13.57
CA LEU A 171 15.46 22.90 -14.59
C LEU A 171 14.73 22.79 -15.91
#